data_28fea93b6c4deb2c34fb24aead9ee193
#
_entry.id   28fea93b6c4deb2c34fb24aead9ee193
#
_cell.length_a   1.000
_cell.length_b   1.000
_cell.length_c   1.000
_cell.angle_alpha   90.00
_cell.angle_beta   90.00
_cell.angle_gamma   90.00
#
_symmetry.space_group_name_H-M   'P 1'
#
loop_
_entity.id
_entity.type
_entity.pdbx_description
1 polymer ?
#
loop_
_entity_poly.entity_id
_entity_poly.type
_entity_poly.pdbx_seq_one_letter_code
_entity_poly.pdbx_strand_id
1 'polypeptide(L)'
;MTEIIKALEAATSLSIKPFGTDTIEDCICYSSYVISDNGAVKQEKLELRLITKTIAEAERIKPIIISTLVTVGDNKKLNYLGCELNGGGTLKDAATGTIHTLLFFVITKKSEVKL
;
A
#
# COMPACT_ATOMS: atom_id res chain seq x y z
N MET A 1 -3.15 2.60 -10.17
CA MET A 1 -3.46 2.67 -8.71
C MET A 1 -4.90 2.27 -8.38
N THR A 2 -5.85 2.54 -9.26
CA THR A 2 -7.28 2.22 -9.02
C THR A 2 -7.52 0.75 -8.70
N GLU A 3 -6.89 -0.16 -9.43
CA GLU A 3 -7.03 -1.61 -9.21
C GLU A 3 -6.48 -2.04 -7.85
N ILE A 4 -5.38 -1.44 -7.43
CA ILE A 4 -4.76 -1.72 -6.14
C ILE A 4 -5.66 -1.24 -5.00
N ILE A 5 -6.21 -0.04 -5.12
CA ILE A 5 -7.14 0.53 -4.13
C ILE A 5 -8.37 -0.37 -3.99
N LYS A 6 -8.98 -0.77 -5.10
CA LYS A 6 -10.15 -1.66 -5.08
C LYS A 6 -9.85 -3.02 -4.46
N ALA A 7 -8.69 -3.59 -4.78
CA ALA A 7 -8.28 -4.87 -4.21
C ALA A 7 -8.07 -4.77 -2.69
N LEU A 8 -7.46 -3.70 -2.22
CA LEU A 8 -7.25 -3.48 -0.78
C LEU A 8 -8.56 -3.25 -0.05
N GLU A 9 -9.48 -2.47 -0.61
CA GLU A 9 -10.80 -2.25 -0.01
C GLU A 9 -11.57 -3.56 0.10
N ALA A 10 -11.55 -4.38 -0.95
CA ALA A 10 -12.23 -5.67 -0.94
C ALA A 10 -11.61 -6.66 0.06
N ALA A 11 -10.28 -6.69 0.16
CA ALA A 11 -9.59 -7.64 1.02
C ALA A 11 -9.64 -7.26 2.50
N THR A 12 -9.60 -5.96 2.83
CA THR A 12 -9.51 -5.48 4.21
C THR A 12 -10.82 -4.96 4.77
N SER A 13 -11.79 -4.64 3.91
CA SER A 13 -13.05 -3.96 4.25
C SER A 13 -12.84 -2.57 4.88
N LEU A 14 -11.66 -1.98 4.66
CA LEU A 14 -11.33 -0.63 5.14
C LEU A 14 -11.37 0.38 4.00
N SER A 15 -11.64 1.63 4.33
CA SER A 15 -11.53 2.75 3.38
C SER A 15 -10.07 3.01 3.05
N ILE A 16 -9.78 3.26 1.78
CA ILE A 16 -8.46 3.63 1.31
C ILE A 16 -8.48 5.13 0.97
N LYS A 17 -7.64 5.91 1.64
CA LYS A 17 -7.63 7.37 1.55
C LYS A 17 -6.24 7.89 1.23
N PRO A 18 -6.10 9.05 0.54
CA PRO A 18 -4.79 9.67 0.34
C PRO A 18 -4.13 10.05 1.66
N PHE A 19 -2.79 10.13 1.68
CA PHE A 19 -2.04 10.66 2.83
C PHE A 19 -2.51 12.08 3.15
N GLY A 20 -2.49 12.41 4.45
CA GLY A 20 -2.93 13.71 4.93
C GLY A 20 -4.41 13.77 5.28
N THR A 21 -5.16 12.70 5.08
CA THR A 21 -6.56 12.63 5.51
C THR A 21 -6.61 12.45 7.02
N ASP A 22 -7.24 13.38 7.73
CA ASP A 22 -7.45 13.27 9.17
C ASP A 22 -8.62 12.33 9.46
N THR A 23 -8.36 11.30 10.26
CA THR A 23 -9.39 10.36 10.66
C THR A 23 -8.98 9.64 11.94
N ILE A 24 -9.98 9.31 12.76
CA ILE A 24 -9.82 8.45 13.93
C ILE A 24 -10.40 7.06 13.68
N GLU A 25 -10.99 6.83 12.52
CA GLU A 25 -11.52 5.52 12.13
C GLU A 25 -10.43 4.65 11.55
N ASP A 26 -10.61 3.34 11.67
CA ASP A 26 -9.70 2.39 11.03
C ASP A 26 -9.73 2.59 9.52
N CYS A 27 -8.57 2.80 8.92
CA CYS A 27 -8.45 3.05 7.49
C CYS A 27 -7.03 2.78 7.00
N ILE A 28 -6.86 2.84 5.69
CA ILE A 28 -5.54 2.78 5.06
C ILE A 28 -5.33 4.07 4.29
N CYS A 29 -4.24 4.76 4.58
CA CYS A 29 -3.82 5.94 3.81
C CYS A 29 -2.71 5.53 2.84
N TYR A 30 -2.67 6.14 1.66
CA TYR A 30 -1.70 5.78 0.64
C TYR A 30 -1.02 6.99 0.02
N SER A 31 0.19 6.76 -0.46
CA SER A 31 0.93 7.69 -1.31
C SER A 31 1.78 6.87 -2.27
N SER A 32 1.94 7.33 -3.50
CA SER A 32 2.79 6.65 -4.46
C SER A 32 3.58 7.65 -5.30
N TYR A 33 4.78 7.25 -5.71
CA TYR A 33 5.62 8.06 -6.59
C TYR A 33 6.55 7.17 -7.41
N VAL A 34 6.95 7.68 -8.57
CA VAL A 34 7.87 6.96 -9.46
C VAL A 34 9.29 7.12 -8.92
N ILE A 35 10.02 6.02 -8.75
CA ILE A 35 11.43 6.02 -8.37
C ILE A 35 12.37 5.82 -9.55
N SER A 36 11.94 5.14 -10.59
CA SER A 36 12.71 5.00 -11.83
C SER A 36 11.79 4.69 -13.01
N ASP A 37 12.17 5.17 -14.19
CA ASP A 37 11.48 4.87 -15.43
C ASP A 37 12.49 4.97 -16.57
N ASN A 38 12.79 3.84 -17.20
CA ASN A 38 13.76 3.79 -18.30
C ASN A 38 13.10 3.73 -19.70
N GLY A 39 11.79 3.97 -19.79
CA GLY A 39 11.05 3.91 -21.04
C GLY A 39 10.54 2.51 -21.39
N ALA A 40 11.03 1.47 -20.75
CA ALA A 40 10.54 0.10 -20.93
C ALA A 40 9.84 -0.39 -19.65
N VAL A 41 10.45 -0.16 -18.51
CA VAL A 41 9.97 -0.57 -17.20
C VAL A 41 10.05 0.62 -16.25
N LYS A 42 9.04 0.80 -15.41
CA LYS A 42 9.08 1.79 -14.35
C LYS A 42 8.89 1.11 -12.99
N GLN A 43 9.48 1.72 -11.97
CA GLN A 43 9.27 1.32 -10.59
C GLN A 43 8.59 2.45 -9.83
N GLU A 44 7.55 2.11 -9.11
CA GLU A 44 6.83 3.02 -8.23
C GLU A 44 6.97 2.56 -6.79
N LYS A 45 7.14 3.50 -5.88
CA LYS A 45 7.06 3.22 -4.45
C LYS A 45 5.63 3.51 -3.98
N LEU A 46 5.02 2.50 -3.38
CA LEU A 46 3.72 2.63 -2.74
C LEU A 46 3.93 2.63 -1.24
N GLU A 47 3.53 3.69 -0.58
CA GLU A 47 3.57 3.79 0.87
C GLU A 47 2.14 3.67 1.41
N LEU A 48 1.94 2.71 2.29
CA LEU A 48 0.67 2.53 2.97
C LEU A 48 0.84 2.81 4.46
N ARG A 49 -0.13 3.49 5.03
CA ARG A 49 -0.25 3.70 6.47
C ARG A 49 -1.56 3.10 6.92
N LEU A 50 -1.49 1.95 7.57
CA LEU A 50 -2.65 1.31 8.19
C LEU A 50 -2.87 1.95 9.55
N ILE A 51 -4.02 2.57 9.74
CA ILE A 51 -4.39 3.21 10.99
C ILE A 51 -5.46 2.36 11.66
N THR A 52 -5.19 1.88 12.87
CA THR A 52 -6.11 1.05 13.63
C THR A 52 -6.20 1.53 15.08
N LYS A 53 -7.30 1.19 15.75
CA LYS A 53 -7.49 1.53 17.15
C LYS A 53 -6.64 0.66 18.07
N THR A 54 -6.33 -0.57 17.67
CA THR A 54 -5.60 -1.55 18.48
C THR A 54 -4.48 -2.21 17.68
N ILE A 55 -3.47 -2.70 18.41
CA ILE A 55 -2.38 -3.48 17.83
C ILE A 55 -2.91 -4.80 17.25
N ALA A 56 -3.88 -5.43 17.92
CA ALA A 56 -4.48 -6.68 17.45
C ALA A 56 -5.10 -6.53 16.05
N GLU A 57 -5.81 -5.42 15.79
CA GLU A 57 -6.34 -5.14 14.46
C GLU A 57 -5.24 -4.91 13.42
N ALA A 58 -4.18 -4.20 13.79
CA ALA A 58 -3.04 -3.98 12.90
C ALA A 58 -2.38 -5.32 12.53
N GLU A 59 -2.18 -6.21 13.48
CA GLU A 59 -1.59 -7.52 13.26
C GLU A 59 -2.49 -8.44 12.42
N ARG A 60 -3.80 -8.28 12.54
CA ARG A 60 -4.77 -9.03 11.73
C ARG A 60 -4.76 -8.58 10.26
N ILE A 61 -4.71 -7.27 10.04
CA ILE A 61 -4.88 -6.68 8.70
C ILE A 61 -3.58 -6.66 7.91
N LYS A 62 -2.43 -6.45 8.56
CA LYS A 62 -1.13 -6.36 7.89
C LYS A 62 -0.85 -7.56 6.95
N PRO A 63 -0.99 -8.83 7.38
CA PRO A 63 -0.77 -9.96 6.47
C PRO A 63 -1.73 -9.98 5.29
N ILE A 64 -2.96 -9.50 5.46
CA ILE A 64 -3.96 -9.42 4.38
C ILE A 64 -3.48 -8.46 3.31
N ILE A 65 -2.96 -7.29 3.70
CA ILE A 65 -2.40 -6.31 2.76
C ILE A 65 -1.22 -6.92 1.99
N ILE A 66 -0.29 -7.53 2.71
CA ILE A 66 0.91 -8.11 2.10
C ILE A 66 0.54 -9.21 1.11
N SER A 67 -0.34 -10.13 1.49
CA SER A 67 -0.76 -11.24 0.62
C SER A 67 -1.56 -10.77 -0.59
N THR A 68 -2.24 -9.63 -0.48
CA THR A 68 -2.99 -9.06 -1.60
C THR A 68 -2.07 -8.45 -2.65
N LEU A 69 -0.99 -7.81 -2.23
CA LEU A 69 -0.13 -7.01 -3.11
C LEU A 69 1.12 -7.72 -3.58
N VAL A 70 1.79 -8.47 -2.69
CA VAL A 70 3.10 -9.06 -3.01
C VAL A 70 2.94 -10.22 -3.97
N THR A 71 3.61 -10.13 -5.11
CA THR A 71 3.67 -11.21 -6.10
C THR A 71 5.08 -11.34 -6.64
N VAL A 72 5.45 -12.58 -6.96
CA VAL A 72 6.66 -12.89 -7.71
C VAL A 72 6.22 -13.09 -9.16
N GLY A 73 6.58 -12.13 -10.02
CA GLY A 73 6.17 -12.13 -11.41
C GLY A 73 4.89 -11.35 -11.67
N ASP A 74 4.30 -11.55 -12.84
CA ASP A 74 3.18 -10.75 -13.32
C ASP A 74 1.93 -10.92 -12.46
N ASN A 75 1.27 -9.80 -12.21
CA ASN A 75 -0.07 -9.78 -11.66
C ASN A 75 -1.00 -9.07 -12.66
N LYS A 76 -1.69 -9.83 -13.47
CA LYS A 76 -2.59 -9.30 -14.50
C LYS A 76 -3.79 -8.57 -13.91
N LYS A 77 -4.28 -9.05 -12.78
CA LYS A 77 -5.44 -8.46 -12.10
C LYS A 77 -5.14 -7.06 -11.59
N LEU A 78 -3.95 -6.85 -11.03
CA LEU A 78 -3.51 -5.56 -10.50
C LEU A 78 -2.65 -4.76 -11.49
N ASN A 79 -2.42 -5.32 -12.68
CA ASN A 79 -1.74 -4.67 -13.80
C ASN A 79 -0.31 -4.22 -13.48
N TYR A 80 0.46 -5.13 -12.85
CA TYR A 80 1.90 -4.89 -12.67
C TYR A 80 2.71 -6.16 -12.89
N LEU A 81 4.03 -5.98 -13.11
CA LEU A 81 4.96 -7.07 -13.39
C LEU A 81 5.50 -7.72 -12.11
N GLY A 82 5.44 -7.02 -11.02
CA GLY A 82 5.86 -7.53 -9.72
C GLY A 82 5.62 -6.50 -8.63
N CYS A 83 5.54 -6.96 -7.40
CA CYS A 83 5.42 -6.12 -6.22
C CYS A 83 6.15 -6.78 -5.06
N GLU A 84 7.02 -6.04 -4.40
CA GLU A 84 7.75 -6.55 -3.25
C GLU A 84 7.60 -5.60 -2.06
N LEU A 85 7.61 -6.17 -0.86
CA LEU A 85 7.63 -5.41 0.38
C LEU A 85 9.05 -4.87 0.61
N ASN A 86 9.16 -3.57 0.84
CA ASN A 86 10.44 -2.88 0.98
C ASN A 86 10.44 -2.01 2.24
N GLY A 87 10.25 -2.63 3.39
CA GLY A 87 10.33 -1.94 4.66
C GLY A 87 8.99 -1.54 5.25
N GLY A 88 9.05 -0.92 6.39
CA GLY A 88 7.90 -0.47 7.16
C GLY A 88 8.21 -0.39 8.64
N GLY A 89 7.19 -0.26 9.45
CA GLY A 89 7.31 -0.22 10.89
C GLY A 89 5.98 0.13 11.54
N THR A 90 5.92 0.01 12.86
CA THR A 90 4.71 0.31 13.63
C THR A 90 5.02 1.36 14.68
N LEU A 91 4.13 2.34 14.82
CA LEU A 91 4.24 3.35 15.86
C LEU A 91 2.85 3.68 16.39
N LYS A 92 2.83 4.19 17.64
CA LYS A 92 1.61 4.67 18.27
C LYS A 92 1.57 6.19 18.18
N ASP A 93 0.46 6.73 17.70
CA ASP A 93 0.24 8.18 17.71
C ASP A 93 -0.24 8.59 19.09
N ALA A 94 0.59 9.35 19.81
CA ALA A 94 0.28 9.80 21.16
C ALA A 94 -0.93 10.75 21.23
N ALA A 95 -1.17 11.52 20.15
CA ALA A 95 -2.27 12.48 20.11
C ALA A 95 -3.63 11.81 19.98
N THR A 96 -3.74 10.76 19.18
CA THR A 96 -5.01 10.07 18.90
C THR A 96 -5.13 8.72 19.62
N GLY A 97 -4.01 8.17 20.09
CA GLY A 97 -3.96 6.82 20.66
C GLY A 97 -4.06 5.70 19.63
N THR A 98 -4.07 6.05 18.33
CA THR A 98 -4.16 5.06 17.26
C THR A 98 -2.81 4.44 16.94
N ILE A 99 -2.85 3.23 16.35
CA ILE A 99 -1.67 2.51 15.90
C ILE A 99 -1.48 2.77 14.42
N HIS A 100 -0.30 3.20 14.02
CA HIS A 100 0.06 3.43 12.63
C HIS A 100 1.07 2.37 12.20
N THR A 101 0.68 1.54 11.25
CA THR A 101 1.55 0.52 10.65
C THR A 101 1.93 0.99 9.25
N LEU A 102 3.22 1.22 9.05
CA LEU A 102 3.74 1.65 7.75
C LEU A 102 4.16 0.42 6.96
N LEU A 103 3.80 0.39 5.68
CA LEU A 103 4.17 -0.67 4.75
C LEU A 103 4.64 0.00 3.46
N PHE A 104 5.86 -0.32 3.03
CA PHE A 104 6.44 0.22 1.82
C PHE A 104 6.59 -0.87 0.79
N PHE A 105 6.07 -0.63 -0.41
CA PHE A 105 6.14 -1.58 -1.51
C PHE A 105 6.84 -0.95 -2.71
N VAL A 106 7.58 -1.76 -3.45
CA VAL A 106 8.09 -1.38 -4.77
C VAL A 106 7.31 -2.17 -5.81
N ILE A 107 6.65 -1.45 -6.70
CA ILE A 107 5.83 -2.01 -7.77
C ILE A 107 6.56 -1.79 -9.09
N THR A 108 6.75 -2.88 -9.83
CA THR A 108 7.36 -2.85 -11.17
C THR A 108 6.26 -2.97 -12.22
N LYS A 109 6.22 -2.02 -13.14
CA LYS A 109 5.21 -1.94 -14.21
C LYS A 109 5.88 -1.73 -15.56
N LYS A 110 5.13 -1.94 -16.64
CA LYS A 110 5.54 -1.46 -17.95
C LYS A 110 5.50 0.06 -17.96
N SER A 111 6.52 0.68 -18.58
CA SER A 111 6.53 2.13 -18.74
C SER A 111 5.41 2.55 -19.68
N GLU A 112 4.78 3.69 -19.36
CA GLU A 112 3.81 4.34 -20.24
C GLU A 112 4.46 5.34 -21.19
N VAL A 113 5.76 5.56 -21.05
CA VAL A 113 6.52 6.44 -21.92
C VAL A 113 6.62 5.83 -23.31
N LYS A 114 6.17 6.56 -24.31
CA LYS A 114 6.31 6.16 -25.72
C LYS A 114 7.61 6.73 -26.26
N LEU A 115 8.50 5.85 -26.64
CA LEU A 115 9.77 6.22 -27.26
C LEU A 115 9.63 6.39 -28.76
#